data_3e99af340eb1acc9d863b3eef691f9b9
#
_entry.id   3e99af340eb1acc9d863b3eef691f9b9
#
_cell.length_a   1.000
_cell.length_b   1.000
_cell.length_c   1.000
_cell.angle_alpha   90.00
_cell.angle_beta   90.00
_cell.angle_gamma   90.00
#
_symmetry.space_group_name_H-M   'P 1'
#
loop_
_entity.id
_entity.type
_entity.pdbx_description
1 polymer ?
#
loop_
_entity_poly.entity_id
_entity_poly.type
_entity_poly.pdbx_seq_one_letter_code
_entity_poly.pdbx_strand_id
1 'polypeptide(L)'
;LNYRNKLWSKEKAGKVMAELCQYVDVCIANEEDAADVFGITSKGTDVTTGTVNREGYKDVAKQLADRFGFEKVAITLRESISANDNNWSAMLYDGKDYYFSKKYKMHIVDRVGGGDSFGGGLICACLNEYGPQETIEFAVAASCLKHSIEGDYNMVSMDEVLKLAGGDGSGRVQR
;
A
#
# COMPACT_ATOMS: atom_id res chain seq x y z
N LEU A 1 -0.01 1.31 9.25
CA LEU A 1 -1.15 1.79 10.05
C LEU A 1 -2.38 0.95 9.77
N ASN A 2 -3.19 0.71 10.79
CA ASN A 2 -4.40 -0.11 10.69
C ASN A 2 -5.42 0.30 11.76
N TYR A 3 -6.06 1.43 11.56
CA TYR A 3 -7.04 1.97 12.48
C TYR A 3 -8.35 1.18 12.44
N ARG A 4 -8.95 0.93 13.61
CA ARG A 4 -10.24 0.25 13.77
C ARG A 4 -11.10 1.01 14.78
N ASN A 5 -12.09 1.76 14.30
CA ASN A 5 -12.96 2.63 15.11
C ASN A 5 -13.77 1.90 16.21
N LYS A 6 -14.02 0.58 16.03
CA LYS A 6 -14.70 -0.26 17.04
C LYS A 6 -13.80 -0.70 18.19
N LEU A 7 -12.46 -0.58 18.05
CA LEU A 7 -11.51 -1.01 19.06
C LEU A 7 -11.05 0.14 19.96
N TRP A 8 -10.89 1.33 19.41
CA TRP A 8 -10.40 2.51 20.11
C TRP A 8 -10.77 3.83 19.40
N SER A 9 -10.66 4.94 20.13
CA SER A 9 -10.89 6.27 19.56
C SER A 9 -9.69 6.72 18.70
N LYS A 10 -9.93 7.60 17.73
CA LYS A 10 -8.87 8.22 16.91
C LYS A 10 -7.82 8.92 17.78
N GLU A 11 -8.25 9.62 18.82
CA GLU A 11 -7.35 10.29 19.76
C GLU A 11 -6.40 9.32 20.46
N LYS A 12 -6.95 8.20 20.99
CA LYS A 12 -6.13 7.17 21.62
C LYS A 12 -5.20 6.50 20.63
N ALA A 13 -5.70 6.16 19.45
CA ALA A 13 -4.90 5.57 18.36
C ALA A 13 -3.74 6.51 17.97
N GLY A 14 -4.03 7.79 17.75
CA GLY A 14 -3.02 8.79 17.40
C GLY A 14 -1.92 8.93 18.44
N LYS A 15 -2.29 8.95 19.73
CA LYS A 15 -1.33 9.04 20.83
C LYS A 15 -0.42 7.81 20.91
N VAL A 16 -1.00 6.61 20.92
CA VAL A 16 -0.24 5.35 21.01
C VAL A 16 0.63 5.13 19.76
N MET A 17 0.04 5.33 18.58
CA MET A 17 0.78 5.13 17.33
C MET A 17 1.91 6.16 17.15
N ALA A 18 1.74 7.40 17.61
CA ALA A 18 2.82 8.40 17.57
C ALA A 18 4.03 7.98 18.40
N GLU A 19 3.82 7.32 19.54
CA GLU A 19 4.91 6.77 20.35
C GLU A 19 5.59 5.58 19.66
N LEU A 20 4.79 4.64 19.11
CA LEU A 20 5.31 3.44 18.45
C LEU A 20 6.03 3.76 17.14
N CYS A 21 5.54 4.72 16.35
CA CYS A 21 6.14 5.10 15.09
C CYS A 21 7.57 5.63 15.19
N GLN A 22 8.01 6.07 16.37
CA GLN A 22 9.41 6.49 16.59
C GLN A 22 10.41 5.33 16.52
N TYR A 23 9.95 4.09 16.55
CA TYR A 23 10.76 2.87 16.50
C TYR A 23 10.57 2.08 15.19
N VAL A 24 9.99 2.73 14.18
CA VAL A 24 9.63 2.09 12.91
C VAL A 24 10.46 2.68 11.77
N ASP A 25 11.12 1.83 11.01
CA ASP A 25 11.92 2.23 9.84
C ASP A 25 11.04 2.32 8.58
N VAL A 26 10.07 1.39 8.42
CA VAL A 26 9.20 1.30 7.24
C VAL A 26 7.74 1.44 7.63
N CYS A 27 7.10 2.49 7.16
CA CYS A 27 5.66 2.71 7.35
C CYS A 27 4.86 2.16 6.17
N ILE A 28 3.85 1.33 6.46
CA ILE A 28 2.81 0.95 5.50
C ILE A 28 1.52 1.63 5.94
N ALA A 29 0.92 2.39 5.05
CA ALA A 29 -0.30 3.15 5.33
C ALA A 29 -1.23 3.17 4.11
N ASN A 30 -2.46 3.57 4.35
CA ASN A 30 -3.33 4.15 3.35
C ASN A 30 -3.62 5.61 3.71
N GLU A 31 -4.25 6.34 2.81
CA GLU A 31 -4.55 7.76 2.99
C GLU A 31 -5.52 8.01 4.17
N GLU A 32 -6.55 7.15 4.31
CA GLU A 32 -7.55 7.25 5.37
C GLU A 32 -6.91 7.04 6.76
N ASP A 33 -6.03 6.04 6.89
CA ASP A 33 -5.33 5.77 8.16
C ASP A 33 -4.40 6.93 8.56
N ALA A 34 -3.70 7.56 7.61
CA ALA A 34 -2.83 8.70 7.89
C ALA A 34 -3.64 9.91 8.38
N ALA A 35 -4.80 10.17 7.76
CA ALA A 35 -5.73 11.22 8.17
C ALA A 35 -6.34 10.91 9.54
N ASP A 36 -6.85 9.70 9.72
CA ASP A 36 -7.59 9.30 10.93
C ASP A 36 -6.71 9.20 12.17
N VAL A 37 -5.48 8.71 12.03
CA VAL A 37 -4.57 8.48 13.14
C VAL A 37 -3.73 9.71 13.48
N PHE A 38 -3.26 10.42 12.46
CA PHE A 38 -2.30 11.51 12.65
C PHE A 38 -2.78 12.88 12.20
N GLY A 39 -3.97 12.96 11.59
CA GLY A 39 -4.46 14.18 10.97
C GLY A 39 -3.64 14.65 9.76
N ILE A 40 -2.87 13.73 9.16
CA ILE A 40 -2.03 14.02 8.00
C ILE A 40 -2.88 13.87 6.74
N THR A 41 -3.11 14.97 6.06
CA THR A 41 -3.86 15.03 4.79
C THR A 41 -3.04 15.80 3.76
N SER A 42 -3.28 15.52 2.49
CA SER A 42 -2.65 16.28 1.42
C SER A 42 -3.18 17.72 1.39
N LYS A 43 -2.29 18.68 1.17
CA LYS A 43 -2.67 20.07 1.01
C LYS A 43 -3.30 20.27 -0.38
N GLY A 44 -4.61 20.48 -0.45
CA GLY A 44 -5.29 20.95 -1.66
C GLY A 44 -5.94 19.88 -2.55
N THR A 45 -6.27 18.72 -2.02
CA THR A 45 -7.02 17.68 -2.74
C THR A 45 -8.41 17.45 -2.18
N ASP A 46 -9.41 17.73 -3.01
CA ASP A 46 -10.76 17.18 -2.84
C ASP A 46 -10.68 15.67 -3.16
N VAL A 47 -10.86 14.84 -2.14
CA VAL A 47 -10.88 13.36 -2.22
C VAL A 47 -12.10 12.84 -3.03
N THR A 48 -12.94 13.75 -3.50
CA THR A 48 -14.25 13.45 -4.10
C THR A 48 -14.20 13.03 -5.57
N THR A 49 -13.07 13.12 -6.26
CA THR A 49 -13.03 12.93 -7.73
C THR A 49 -12.61 11.54 -8.20
N GLY A 50 -12.33 10.57 -7.30
CA GLY A 50 -12.02 9.18 -7.70
C GLY A 50 -10.74 8.99 -8.53
N THR A 51 -10.04 10.06 -8.86
CA THR A 51 -8.75 10.03 -9.53
C THR A 51 -7.62 10.07 -8.50
N VAL A 52 -6.69 9.13 -8.61
CA VAL A 52 -5.48 9.07 -7.77
C VAL A 52 -4.69 10.37 -7.95
N ASN A 53 -4.75 11.25 -6.96
CA ASN A 53 -3.92 12.44 -6.95
C ASN A 53 -2.50 12.09 -6.48
N ARG A 54 -1.61 11.80 -7.41
CA ARG A 54 -0.23 11.41 -7.13
C ARG A 54 0.53 12.42 -6.27
N GLU A 55 0.32 13.70 -6.48
CA GLU A 55 1.01 14.75 -5.71
C GLU A 55 0.51 14.78 -4.25
N GLY A 56 -0.77 14.54 -4.03
CA GLY A 56 -1.33 14.41 -2.68
C GLY A 56 -0.70 13.24 -1.90
N TYR A 57 -0.53 12.10 -2.55
CA TYR A 57 0.11 10.94 -1.91
C TYR A 57 1.59 11.17 -1.60
N LYS A 58 2.32 11.85 -2.47
CA LYS A 58 3.70 12.26 -2.22
C LYS A 58 3.79 13.17 -0.98
N ASP A 59 2.89 14.15 -0.87
CA ASP A 59 2.85 15.06 0.26
C ASP A 59 2.56 14.30 1.57
N VAL A 60 1.58 13.40 1.58
CA VAL A 60 1.27 12.55 2.77
C VAL A 60 2.47 11.69 3.17
N ALA A 61 3.12 11.01 2.22
CA ALA A 61 4.28 10.17 2.50
C ALA A 61 5.44 10.99 3.09
N LYS A 62 5.69 12.17 2.52
CA LYS A 62 6.72 13.07 3.02
C LYS A 62 6.41 13.56 4.44
N GLN A 63 5.18 13.98 4.72
CA GLN A 63 4.77 14.41 6.06
C GLN A 63 4.94 13.29 7.10
N LEU A 64 4.60 12.03 6.74
CA LEU A 64 4.80 10.87 7.61
C LEU A 64 6.29 10.64 7.90
N ALA A 65 7.14 10.64 6.87
CA ALA A 65 8.58 10.45 7.01
C ALA A 65 9.22 11.59 7.81
N ASP A 66 8.90 12.84 7.51
CA ASP A 66 9.45 14.02 8.21
C ASP A 66 9.04 14.03 9.69
N ARG A 67 7.82 13.55 10.01
CA ARG A 67 7.30 13.58 11.40
C ARG A 67 7.87 12.47 12.28
N PHE A 68 8.08 11.28 11.75
CA PHE A 68 8.42 10.09 12.53
C PHE A 68 9.82 9.53 12.22
N GLY A 69 10.50 10.03 11.20
CA GLY A 69 11.83 9.58 10.81
C GLY A 69 11.83 8.27 10.01
N PHE A 70 10.72 7.92 9.37
CA PHE A 70 10.68 6.70 8.55
C PHE A 70 11.68 6.76 7.39
N GLU A 71 12.46 5.70 7.22
CA GLU A 71 13.33 5.53 6.05
C GLU A 71 12.53 5.30 4.77
N LYS A 72 11.40 4.59 4.89
CA LYS A 72 10.49 4.29 3.77
C LYS A 72 9.03 4.45 4.17
N VAL A 73 8.23 4.95 3.26
CA VAL A 73 6.76 5.00 3.40
C VAL A 73 6.11 4.39 2.18
N ALA A 74 5.36 3.31 2.36
CA ALA A 74 4.57 2.67 1.33
C ALA A 74 3.08 2.99 1.52
N ILE A 75 2.44 3.55 0.48
CA ILE A 75 1.02 3.89 0.49
C ILE A 75 0.29 3.07 -0.56
N THR A 76 -0.70 2.29 -0.14
CA THR A 76 -1.59 1.57 -1.06
C THR A 76 -2.62 2.52 -1.67
N LEU A 77 -2.84 2.38 -2.97
CA LEU A 77 -3.72 3.24 -3.77
C LEU A 77 -4.84 2.37 -4.36
N ARG A 78 -6.05 2.57 -3.85
CA ARG A 78 -7.22 1.83 -4.30
C ARG A 78 -8.22 2.77 -4.98
N GLU A 79 -8.60 2.44 -6.21
CA GLU A 79 -9.71 3.07 -6.90
C GLU A 79 -10.87 2.07 -6.98
N SER A 80 -11.94 2.30 -6.25
CA SER A 80 -13.13 1.44 -6.26
C SER A 80 -13.99 1.76 -7.48
N ILE A 81 -14.16 0.79 -8.37
CA ILE A 81 -15.04 0.88 -9.54
C ILE A 81 -16.42 0.32 -9.18
N SER A 82 -16.45 -0.84 -8.52
CA SER A 82 -17.64 -1.47 -7.98
C SER A 82 -17.32 -2.18 -6.67
N ALA A 83 -18.28 -2.91 -6.12
CA ALA A 83 -18.05 -3.72 -4.92
C ALA A 83 -16.93 -4.75 -5.15
N ASN A 84 -16.83 -5.32 -6.35
CA ASN A 84 -15.88 -6.40 -6.66
C ASN A 84 -14.79 -5.99 -7.66
N ASP A 85 -14.90 -4.84 -8.31
CA ASP A 85 -13.92 -4.40 -9.30
C ASP A 85 -13.17 -3.17 -8.78
N ASN A 86 -11.86 -3.29 -8.69
CA ASN A 86 -10.99 -2.21 -8.23
C ASN A 86 -9.78 -2.06 -9.16
N ASN A 87 -9.26 -0.83 -9.22
CA ASN A 87 -7.88 -0.65 -9.62
C ASN A 87 -7.02 -0.64 -8.37
N TRP A 88 -5.89 -1.32 -8.44
CA TRP A 88 -4.95 -1.50 -7.36
C TRP A 88 -3.54 -1.10 -7.77
N SER A 89 -2.92 -0.26 -6.99
CA SER A 89 -1.54 0.20 -7.16
C SER A 89 -0.98 0.66 -5.82
N ALA A 90 0.28 1.07 -5.78
CA ALA A 90 0.87 1.67 -4.59
C ALA A 90 1.98 2.64 -4.97
N MET A 91 2.41 3.40 -3.98
CA MET A 91 3.57 4.28 -4.04
C MET A 91 4.52 3.94 -2.91
N LEU A 92 5.84 3.97 -3.19
CA LEU A 92 6.91 3.92 -2.21
C LEU A 92 7.66 5.26 -2.23
N TYR A 93 7.88 5.83 -1.06
CA TYR A 93 8.84 6.89 -0.80
C TYR A 93 10.03 6.29 -0.06
N ASP A 94 11.25 6.50 -0.54
CA ASP A 94 12.49 5.93 0.03
C ASP A 94 13.32 6.93 0.84
N GLY A 95 12.68 8.03 1.25
CA GLY A 95 13.35 9.14 1.93
C GLY A 95 13.87 10.21 0.98
N LYS A 96 13.93 9.93 -0.33
CA LYS A 96 14.44 10.84 -1.36
C LYS A 96 13.51 10.93 -2.56
N ASP A 97 13.20 9.81 -3.20
CA ASP A 97 12.44 9.72 -4.43
C ASP A 97 11.12 8.95 -4.26
N TYR A 98 10.19 9.10 -5.21
CA TYR A 98 8.87 8.47 -5.19
C TYR A 98 8.72 7.51 -6.35
N TYR A 99 8.33 6.28 -6.04
CA TYR A 99 8.18 5.18 -6.98
C TYR A 99 6.72 4.73 -7.01
N PHE A 100 6.11 4.72 -8.19
CA PHE A 100 4.74 4.27 -8.37
C PHE A 100 4.73 2.93 -9.09
N SER A 101 3.97 1.98 -8.55
CA SER A 101 3.77 0.71 -9.23
C SER A 101 2.88 0.83 -10.45
N LYS A 102 2.86 -0.23 -11.26
CA LYS A 102 1.80 -0.46 -12.24
C LYS A 102 0.43 -0.46 -11.56
N LYS A 103 -0.59 -0.15 -12.34
CA LYS A 103 -1.98 -0.22 -11.92
C LYS A 103 -2.60 -1.51 -12.45
N TYR A 104 -3.09 -2.35 -11.56
CA TYR A 104 -3.80 -3.57 -11.90
C TYR A 104 -5.30 -3.35 -11.79
N LYS A 105 -6.04 -3.66 -12.86
CA LYS A 105 -7.49 -3.78 -12.82
C LYS A 105 -7.82 -5.21 -12.39
N MET A 106 -8.49 -5.35 -11.27
CA MET A 106 -8.78 -6.68 -10.71
C MET A 106 -10.23 -6.85 -10.33
N HIS A 107 -10.72 -8.06 -10.50
CA HIS A 107 -11.96 -8.55 -9.92
C HIS A 107 -11.64 -9.27 -8.62
N ILE A 108 -12.22 -8.81 -7.52
CA ILE A 108 -11.91 -9.31 -6.18
C ILE A 108 -12.78 -10.53 -5.89
N VAL A 109 -12.11 -11.66 -5.66
CA VAL A 109 -12.73 -12.88 -5.12
C VAL A 109 -12.82 -12.77 -3.60
N ASP A 110 -11.71 -12.41 -2.93
CA ASP A 110 -11.70 -12.16 -1.50
C ASP A 110 -10.73 -11.01 -1.13
N ARG A 111 -11.20 -10.13 -0.23
CA ARG A 111 -10.42 -8.96 0.23
C ARG A 111 -9.53 -9.26 1.43
N VAL A 112 -9.88 -10.31 2.18
CA VAL A 112 -9.19 -10.62 3.43
C VAL A 112 -7.74 -11.01 3.13
N GLY A 113 -6.78 -10.48 3.88
CA GLY A 113 -5.36 -10.74 3.67
C GLY A 113 -4.69 -9.95 2.53
N GLY A 114 -5.42 -9.12 1.76
CA GLY A 114 -4.82 -8.30 0.70
C GLY A 114 -3.77 -7.31 1.20
N GLY A 115 -4.05 -6.63 2.33
CA GLY A 115 -3.10 -5.74 2.98
C GLY A 115 -1.91 -6.48 3.59
N ASP A 116 -2.16 -7.64 4.21
CA ASP A 116 -1.09 -8.48 4.78
C ASP A 116 -0.17 -9.04 3.69
N SER A 117 -0.73 -9.41 2.54
CA SER A 117 0.03 -9.83 1.36
C SER A 117 0.86 -8.69 0.76
N PHE A 118 0.35 -7.47 0.77
CA PHE A 118 1.13 -6.29 0.39
C PHE A 118 2.31 -6.10 1.34
N GLY A 119 2.06 -6.14 2.65
CA GLY A 119 3.10 -6.01 3.68
C GLY A 119 4.14 -7.13 3.58
N GLY A 120 3.70 -8.37 3.45
CA GLY A 120 4.58 -9.53 3.27
C GLY A 120 5.43 -9.42 2.00
N GLY A 121 4.83 -9.00 0.88
CA GLY A 121 5.54 -8.74 -0.37
C GLY A 121 6.58 -7.63 -0.25
N LEU A 122 6.24 -6.53 0.43
CA LEU A 122 7.17 -5.43 0.68
C LEU A 122 8.38 -5.87 1.51
N ILE A 123 8.13 -6.61 2.59
CA ILE A 123 9.19 -7.16 3.46
C ILE A 123 10.06 -8.14 2.67
N CYS A 124 9.45 -9.06 1.93
CA CYS A 124 10.16 -10.02 1.10
C CYS A 124 11.10 -9.34 0.10
N ALA A 125 10.61 -8.32 -0.61
CA ALA A 125 11.42 -7.57 -1.57
C ALA A 125 12.57 -6.81 -0.90
N CYS A 126 12.33 -6.21 0.27
CA CYS A 126 13.39 -5.55 1.05
C CYS A 126 14.46 -6.52 1.51
N LEU A 127 14.08 -7.72 1.98
CA LEU A 127 15.03 -8.75 2.42
C LEU A 127 15.85 -9.36 1.26
N ASN A 128 15.30 -9.31 0.04
CA ASN A 128 16.02 -9.72 -1.18
C ASN A 128 16.78 -8.55 -1.85
N GLU A 129 16.88 -7.41 -1.17
CA GLU A 129 17.65 -6.24 -1.61
C GLU A 129 17.19 -5.69 -2.98
N TYR A 130 15.90 -5.81 -3.31
CA TYR A 130 15.34 -5.24 -4.54
C TYR A 130 15.43 -3.73 -4.53
N GLY A 131 15.66 -3.13 -5.70
CA GLY A 131 15.58 -1.69 -5.86
C GLY A 131 14.19 -1.14 -5.51
N PRO A 132 14.06 0.17 -5.18
CA PRO A 132 12.78 0.73 -4.71
C PRO A 132 11.61 0.53 -5.67
N GLN A 133 11.83 0.67 -6.99
CA GLN A 133 10.80 0.43 -8.01
C GLN A 133 10.39 -1.05 -8.05
N GLU A 134 11.35 -1.97 -8.02
CA GLU A 134 11.08 -3.41 -8.00
C GLU A 134 10.36 -3.83 -6.74
N THR A 135 10.74 -3.25 -5.60
CA THR A 135 10.10 -3.47 -4.29
C THR A 135 8.60 -3.15 -4.33
N ILE A 136 8.23 -1.99 -4.86
CA ILE A 136 6.81 -1.60 -4.90
C ILE A 136 6.01 -2.40 -5.93
N GLU A 137 6.62 -2.75 -7.07
CA GLU A 137 6.00 -3.62 -8.08
C GLU A 137 5.72 -5.02 -7.51
N PHE A 138 6.69 -5.60 -6.80
CA PHE A 138 6.57 -6.91 -6.19
C PHE A 138 5.47 -6.93 -5.10
N ALA A 139 5.45 -5.94 -4.21
CA ALA A 139 4.46 -5.83 -3.14
C ALA A 139 3.03 -5.71 -3.69
N VAL A 140 2.84 -4.89 -4.72
CA VAL A 140 1.52 -4.72 -5.36
C VAL A 140 1.10 -5.98 -6.10
N ALA A 141 2.01 -6.66 -6.81
CA ALA A 141 1.72 -7.90 -7.51
C ALA A 141 1.32 -9.02 -6.54
N ALA A 142 2.03 -9.19 -5.42
CA ALA A 142 1.68 -10.16 -4.38
C ALA A 142 0.28 -9.92 -3.82
N SER A 143 -0.05 -8.67 -3.52
CA SER A 143 -1.37 -8.26 -3.05
C SER A 143 -2.46 -8.47 -4.12
N CYS A 144 -2.17 -8.15 -5.38
CA CYS A 144 -3.09 -8.34 -6.49
C CYS A 144 -3.47 -9.82 -6.66
N LEU A 145 -2.48 -10.72 -6.65
CA LEU A 145 -2.72 -12.17 -6.72
C LEU A 145 -3.56 -12.67 -5.55
N LYS A 146 -3.31 -12.18 -4.32
CA LYS A 146 -4.10 -12.56 -3.14
C LYS A 146 -5.59 -12.26 -3.34
N HIS A 147 -5.96 -11.15 -3.93
CA HIS A 147 -7.35 -10.80 -4.16
C HIS A 147 -8.11 -11.76 -5.09
N SER A 148 -7.42 -12.62 -5.82
CA SER A 148 -7.98 -13.68 -6.66
C SER A 148 -8.14 -15.04 -5.96
N ILE A 149 -7.77 -15.13 -4.67
CA ILE A 149 -7.76 -16.36 -3.87
C ILE A 149 -8.75 -16.21 -2.72
N GLU A 150 -9.58 -17.22 -2.49
CA GLU A 150 -10.47 -17.27 -1.33
C GLU A 150 -9.69 -17.40 -0.02
N GLY A 151 -10.25 -16.88 1.06
CA GLY A 151 -9.65 -16.87 2.40
C GLY A 151 -8.60 -15.79 2.58
N ASP A 152 -7.90 -15.81 3.70
CA ASP A 152 -6.95 -14.77 4.11
C ASP A 152 -5.49 -15.09 3.78
N TYR A 153 -5.20 -16.34 3.43
CA TYR A 153 -3.85 -16.81 3.16
C TYR A 153 -3.43 -16.62 1.70
N ASN A 154 -2.25 -16.06 1.48
CA ASN A 154 -1.70 -15.89 0.14
C ASN A 154 -0.94 -17.14 -0.31
N MET A 155 -1.57 -17.94 -1.16
CA MET A 155 -1.02 -19.21 -1.68
C MET A 155 -0.30 -19.02 -3.04
N VAL A 156 0.51 -17.97 -3.16
CA VAL A 156 1.29 -17.72 -4.38
C VAL A 156 2.77 -17.97 -4.15
N SER A 157 3.44 -18.43 -5.19
CA SER A 157 4.90 -18.56 -5.20
C SER A 157 5.57 -17.24 -5.56
N MET A 158 6.85 -17.12 -5.22
CA MET A 158 7.66 -15.97 -5.60
C MET A 158 7.73 -15.80 -7.12
N ASP A 159 7.82 -16.90 -7.88
CA ASP A 159 7.87 -16.88 -9.35
C ASP A 159 6.59 -16.32 -9.97
N GLU A 160 5.42 -16.63 -9.40
CA GLU A 160 4.14 -16.07 -9.86
C GLU A 160 4.07 -14.57 -9.61
N VAL A 161 4.55 -14.11 -8.45
CA VAL A 161 4.61 -12.69 -8.13
C VAL A 161 5.56 -11.96 -9.07
N LEU A 162 6.77 -12.49 -9.30
CA LEU A 162 7.76 -11.92 -10.21
C LEU A 162 7.25 -11.86 -11.64
N LYS A 163 6.56 -12.92 -12.09
CA LYS A 163 5.95 -12.97 -13.43
C LYS A 163 4.89 -11.89 -13.62
N LEU A 164 4.04 -11.67 -12.62
CA LEU A 164 3.03 -10.61 -12.68
C LEU A 164 3.69 -9.22 -12.59
N ALA A 165 4.66 -9.03 -11.71
CA ALA A 165 5.39 -7.77 -11.56
C ALA A 165 6.16 -7.38 -12.82
N GLY A 166 6.78 -8.35 -13.51
CA GLY A 166 7.50 -8.15 -14.77
C GLY A 166 6.61 -8.00 -16.01
N GLY A 167 5.33 -8.39 -15.93
CA GLY A 167 4.38 -8.33 -17.05
C GLY A 167 3.88 -6.92 -17.36
N ASP A 168 3.00 -6.83 -18.35
CA ASP A 168 2.38 -5.56 -18.80
C ASP A 168 1.20 -5.09 -17.96
N GLY A 169 0.89 -5.80 -16.86
CA GLY A 169 -0.27 -5.52 -16.00
C GLY A 169 -1.62 -5.96 -16.59
N SER A 170 -1.63 -6.54 -17.78
CA SER A 170 -2.87 -7.00 -18.47
C SER A 170 -3.50 -8.24 -17.84
N GLY A 171 -2.81 -8.89 -16.89
CA GLY A 171 -3.25 -10.15 -16.27
C GLY A 171 -3.20 -11.36 -17.21
N ARG A 172 -2.65 -11.23 -18.42
CA ARG A 172 -2.48 -12.35 -19.34
C ARG A 172 -1.39 -13.29 -18.84
N VAL A 173 -1.78 -14.51 -18.50
CA VAL A 173 -0.84 -15.60 -18.22
C VAL A 173 -0.13 -15.96 -19.52
N GLN A 174 1.14 -15.61 -19.66
CA GLN A 174 1.97 -16.20 -20.71
C GLN A 174 2.21 -17.67 -20.35
N ARG A 175 1.66 -18.55 -21.14
CA ARG A 175 1.88 -20.01 -21.06
C ARG A 175 3.17 -20.38 -21.76
#